data_ceb4672533679ae6c6494aa0ffbd143d
#
_entry.id   ceb4672533679ae6c6494aa0ffbd143d
#
_cell.length_a   1.000
_cell.length_b   1.000
_cell.length_c   1.000
_cell.angle_alpha   90.00
_cell.angle_beta   90.00
_cell.angle_gamma   90.00
#
_symmetry.space_group_name_H-M   'P 1'
#
loop_
_entity.id
_entity.type
_entity.pdbx_description
1 polymer ?
#
loop_
_entity_poly.entity_id
_entity_poly.type
_entity_poly.pdbx_seq_one_letter_code
_entity_poly.pdbx_strand_id
1 'polypeptide(L)'
;MYKTNIKNVKSGPFGNTTVVSMRIFKKIHVNNIINICKSFHWAHGRPVHFGSPDEIGILNVFEPDWGDVPRPLLEDEVNVFWGCGVTPQNAILDSSVPFCISHTPGYMLITDIEEDAEIPIIQ
;
A
#
# COMPACT_ATOMS: atom_id res chain seq x y z
N MET A 1 -2.43 -1.11 -8.22
CA MET A 1 -1.29 -1.15 -7.28
C MET A 1 -0.04 -0.72 -8.04
N TYR A 2 0.88 -0.03 -7.36
CA TYR A 2 2.03 0.62 -8.01
C TYR A 2 3.29 0.41 -7.19
N LYS A 3 4.40 0.17 -7.86
CA LYS A 3 5.74 0.30 -7.27
C LYS A 3 6.05 1.77 -7.04
N THR A 4 6.75 2.06 -5.95
CA THR A 4 7.11 3.45 -5.59
C THR A 4 8.62 3.60 -5.41
N ASN A 5 9.07 4.84 -5.16
CA ASN A 5 10.42 5.14 -4.74
C ASN A 5 10.60 5.16 -3.20
N ILE A 6 9.54 4.88 -2.43
CA ILE A 6 9.57 4.81 -0.96
C ILE A 6 10.36 3.59 -0.55
N LYS A 7 11.52 3.78 0.05
CA LYS A 7 12.42 2.69 0.45
C LYS A 7 11.92 1.98 1.70
N ASN A 8 11.95 0.65 1.68
CA ASN A 8 11.74 -0.19 2.85
C ASN A 8 13.01 -0.25 3.71
N VAL A 9 12.84 -0.52 5.01
CA VAL A 9 13.96 -0.84 5.89
C VAL A 9 14.54 -2.19 5.45
N LYS A 10 15.85 -2.21 5.16
CA LYS A 10 16.54 -3.43 4.72
C LYS A 10 16.66 -4.41 5.88
N SER A 11 16.32 -5.68 5.64
CA SER A 11 16.47 -6.79 6.59
C SER A 11 17.02 -8.02 5.86
N GLY A 12 18.27 -8.38 6.13
CA GLY A 12 18.97 -9.45 5.42
C GLY A 12 18.97 -9.24 3.89
N PRO A 13 18.51 -10.21 3.11
CA PRO A 13 18.44 -10.11 1.64
C PRO A 13 17.23 -9.26 1.17
N PHE A 14 16.30 -8.94 2.09
CA PHE A 14 15.09 -8.21 1.77
C PHE A 14 15.30 -6.70 1.92
N GLY A 15 14.76 -5.96 1.00
CA GLY A 15 14.83 -4.51 0.96
C GLY A 15 13.81 -3.98 -0.03
N ASN A 16 14.30 -3.26 -1.05
CA ASN A 16 13.47 -2.72 -2.12
C ASN A 16 12.50 -1.62 -1.66
N THR A 17 11.52 -1.31 -2.48
CA THR A 17 10.59 -0.21 -2.28
C THR A 17 9.17 -0.69 -1.96
N THR A 18 8.41 0.17 -1.30
CA THR A 18 7.02 -0.09 -0.95
C THR A 18 6.16 -0.15 -2.21
N VAL A 19 5.30 -1.15 -2.28
CA VAL A 19 4.18 -1.18 -3.22
C VAL A 19 2.98 -0.54 -2.55
N VAL A 20 2.22 0.26 -3.29
CA VAL A 20 1.03 0.93 -2.77
C VAL A 20 -0.22 0.52 -3.54
N SER A 21 -1.35 0.46 -2.84
CA SER A 21 -2.68 0.50 -3.44
C SER A 21 -3.19 1.93 -3.47
N MET A 22 -3.97 2.29 -4.48
CA MET A 22 -4.49 3.64 -4.68
C MET A 22 -6.01 3.64 -4.69
N ARG A 23 -6.59 4.68 -4.09
CA ARG A 23 -8.02 5.00 -4.16
C ARG A 23 -8.20 6.49 -4.40
N ILE A 24 -9.29 6.86 -5.06
CA ILE A 24 -9.67 8.23 -5.35
C ILE A 24 -10.68 8.69 -4.30
N PHE A 25 -10.43 9.85 -3.70
CA PHE A 25 -11.32 10.47 -2.73
C PHE A 25 -11.47 11.97 -2.98
N LYS A 26 -12.53 12.56 -2.47
CA LYS A 26 -12.64 14.02 -2.43
C LYS A 26 -11.62 14.62 -1.46
N LYS A 27 -11.00 15.72 -1.86
CA LYS A 27 -9.97 16.43 -1.07
C LYS A 27 -10.44 16.75 0.35
N ILE A 28 -11.72 17.12 0.51
CA ILE A 28 -12.33 17.46 1.81
C ILE A 28 -12.33 16.29 2.80
N HIS A 29 -12.28 15.03 2.32
CA HIS A 29 -12.34 13.85 3.18
C HIS A 29 -10.99 13.30 3.63
N VAL A 30 -9.87 13.81 3.08
CA VAL A 30 -8.52 13.25 3.33
C VAL A 30 -8.18 13.18 4.82
N ASN A 31 -8.42 14.26 5.56
CA ASN A 31 -8.15 14.29 7.00
C ASN A 31 -8.98 13.27 7.78
N ASN A 32 -10.25 13.10 7.43
CA ASN A 32 -11.12 12.11 8.05
C ASN A 32 -10.63 10.68 7.74
N ILE A 33 -10.21 10.41 6.51
CA ILE A 33 -9.65 9.12 6.10
C ILE A 33 -8.39 8.81 6.92
N ILE A 34 -7.45 9.76 7.03
CA ILE A 34 -6.24 9.58 7.83
C ILE A 34 -6.59 9.26 9.29
N ASN A 35 -7.57 9.97 9.86
CA ASN A 35 -7.98 9.78 11.25
C ASN A 35 -8.66 8.43 11.50
N ILE A 36 -9.50 7.98 10.58
CA ILE A 36 -10.15 6.67 10.66
C ILE A 36 -9.09 5.56 10.50
N CYS A 37 -8.30 5.61 9.44
CA CYS A 37 -7.36 4.54 9.09
C CYS A 37 -6.28 4.31 10.15
N LYS A 38 -5.92 5.33 10.94
CA LYS A 38 -4.90 5.15 11.99
C LYS A 38 -5.32 4.18 13.11
N SER A 39 -6.60 3.88 13.27
CA SER A 39 -7.11 2.92 14.26
C SER A 39 -7.09 1.47 13.75
N PHE A 40 -6.90 1.26 12.44
CA PHE A 40 -6.94 -0.06 11.81
C PHE A 40 -5.53 -0.59 11.55
N HIS A 41 -4.81 -0.92 12.63
CA HIS A 41 -3.40 -1.34 12.56
C HIS A 41 -3.20 -2.70 11.88
N TRP A 42 -4.21 -3.57 11.95
CA TRP A 42 -4.18 -4.91 11.34
C TRP A 42 -4.61 -4.91 9.86
N ALA A 43 -5.18 -3.79 9.39
CA ALA A 43 -5.45 -3.56 7.98
C ALA A 43 -4.29 -2.77 7.35
N HIS A 44 -4.57 -1.82 6.46
CA HIS A 44 -3.53 -1.04 5.80
C HIS A 44 -3.00 0.15 6.63
N GLY A 45 -3.64 0.46 7.76
CA GLY A 45 -3.27 1.60 8.58
C GLY A 45 -3.46 2.94 7.85
N ARG A 46 -2.65 3.93 8.22
CA ARG A 46 -2.70 5.27 7.58
C ARG A 46 -2.26 5.21 6.12
N PRO A 47 -2.80 6.10 5.26
CA PRO A 47 -2.21 6.35 3.96
C PRO A 47 -0.73 6.77 4.10
N VAL A 48 0.11 6.29 3.19
CA VAL A 48 1.53 6.65 3.12
C VAL A 48 1.76 7.90 2.29
N HIS A 49 0.82 8.21 1.39
CA HIS A 49 0.86 9.41 0.55
C HIS A 49 -0.55 9.79 0.08
N PHE A 50 -0.75 11.07 -0.18
CA PHE A 50 -1.91 11.60 -0.91
C PHE A 50 -1.48 12.80 -1.75
N GLY A 51 -2.06 12.94 -2.95
CA GLY A 51 -1.69 14.00 -3.89
C GLY A 51 -1.10 13.46 -5.18
N SER A 52 -0.03 14.09 -5.65
CA SER A 52 0.60 13.79 -6.92
C SER A 52 1.35 12.45 -6.87
N PRO A 53 1.05 11.52 -7.81
CA PRO A 53 1.70 10.20 -7.85
C PRO A 53 3.21 10.26 -8.09
N ASP A 54 3.69 11.27 -8.82
CA ASP A 54 5.11 11.44 -9.17
C ASP A 54 6.00 11.72 -7.94
N GLU A 55 5.44 12.30 -6.87
CA GLU A 55 6.16 12.51 -5.60
C GLU A 55 6.63 11.19 -4.96
N ILE A 56 5.94 10.09 -5.24
CA ILE A 56 6.31 8.74 -4.78
C ILE A 56 6.81 7.85 -5.93
N GLY A 57 7.20 8.47 -7.05
CA GLY A 57 7.84 7.78 -8.18
C GLY A 57 6.89 7.07 -9.14
N ILE A 58 5.59 7.32 -9.08
CA ILE A 58 4.59 6.79 -10.01
C ILE A 58 4.44 7.78 -11.16
N LEU A 59 5.11 7.52 -12.28
CA LEU A 59 5.15 8.44 -13.42
C LEU A 59 3.84 8.47 -14.22
N ASN A 60 3.11 7.36 -14.27
CA ASN A 60 1.83 7.26 -14.96
C ASN A 60 0.84 6.43 -14.14
N VAL A 61 -0.14 7.09 -13.54
CA VAL A 61 -1.17 6.42 -12.74
C VAL A 61 -2.10 5.53 -13.58
N PHE A 62 -2.14 5.73 -14.89
CA PHE A 62 -2.93 4.90 -15.81
C PHE A 62 -2.19 3.64 -16.29
N GLU A 63 -0.99 3.38 -15.78
CA GLU A 63 -0.19 2.18 -16.03
C GLU A 63 0.13 1.47 -14.71
N PRO A 64 -0.86 0.86 -14.04
CA PRO A 64 -0.62 0.16 -12.79
C PRO A 64 0.25 -1.09 -13.01
N ASP A 65 1.14 -1.39 -12.06
CA ASP A 65 1.90 -2.66 -12.08
C ASP A 65 0.99 -3.88 -11.84
N TRP A 66 -0.12 -3.70 -11.10
CA TRP A 66 -1.15 -4.71 -10.85
C TRP A 66 -2.52 -4.08 -10.72
N GLY A 67 -3.55 -4.83 -11.17
CA GLY A 67 -4.96 -4.43 -11.09
C GLY A 67 -5.41 -3.55 -12.23
N ASP A 68 -6.57 -2.95 -12.08
CA ASP A 68 -7.24 -2.20 -13.14
C ASP A 68 -6.72 -0.75 -13.24
N VAL A 69 -6.86 -0.20 -14.44
CA VAL A 69 -6.58 1.22 -14.72
C VAL A 69 -7.62 2.08 -14.01
N PRO A 70 -7.21 3.07 -13.21
CA PRO A 70 -8.16 3.96 -12.54
C PRO A 70 -8.82 4.92 -13.55
N ARG A 71 -9.98 5.45 -13.16
CA ARG A 71 -10.55 6.56 -13.88
C ARG A 71 -9.75 7.87 -13.65
N PRO A 72 -9.88 8.87 -14.53
CA PRO A 72 -9.36 10.20 -14.26
C PRO A 72 -9.97 10.84 -13.00
N LEU A 73 -9.20 11.72 -12.35
CA LEU A 73 -9.66 12.54 -11.23
C LEU A 73 -10.66 13.60 -11.69
N LEU A 74 -11.64 13.88 -10.84
CA LEU A 74 -12.42 15.12 -10.92
C LEU A 74 -11.64 16.26 -10.21
N GLU A 75 -12.09 17.50 -10.42
CA GLU A 75 -11.39 18.71 -9.92
C GLU A 75 -11.24 18.73 -8.37
N ASP A 76 -12.27 18.22 -7.66
CA ASP A 76 -12.30 18.16 -6.20
C ASP A 76 -11.72 16.87 -5.61
N GLU A 77 -11.10 16.02 -6.42
CA GLU A 77 -10.58 14.71 -6.04
C GLU A 77 -9.06 14.66 -5.92
N VAL A 78 -8.60 13.63 -5.24
CA VAL A 78 -7.17 13.37 -5.00
C VAL A 78 -6.92 11.87 -4.92
N ASN A 79 -5.76 11.43 -5.41
CA ASN A 79 -5.25 10.08 -5.17
C ASN A 79 -4.77 9.94 -3.73
N VAL A 80 -5.14 8.85 -3.09
CA VAL A 80 -4.69 8.47 -1.75
C VAL A 80 -4.09 7.07 -1.84
N PHE A 81 -2.91 6.88 -1.25
CA PHE A 81 -2.10 5.68 -1.40
C PHE A 81 -1.83 5.02 -0.05
N TRP A 82 -2.02 3.70 0.02
CA TRP A 82 -1.72 2.87 1.19
C TRP A 82 -0.64 1.86 0.88
N GLY A 83 0.17 1.53 1.87
CA GLY A 83 1.07 0.38 1.78
C GLY A 83 0.26 -0.89 1.46
N CYS A 84 0.76 -1.70 0.55
CA CYS A 84 0.08 -2.89 0.05
C CYS A 84 0.80 -4.16 0.46
N GLY A 85 0.04 -5.23 0.73
CA GLY A 85 0.56 -6.57 1.01
C GLY A 85 1.38 -7.20 -0.14
N VAL A 86 1.39 -6.59 -1.31
CA VAL A 86 2.29 -6.95 -2.42
C VAL A 86 3.74 -6.48 -2.17
N THR A 87 3.98 -5.57 -1.22
CA THR A 87 5.33 -5.11 -0.87
C THR A 87 6.28 -6.27 -0.50
N PRO A 88 5.92 -7.24 0.37
CA PRO A 88 6.76 -8.41 0.62
C PRO A 88 7.05 -9.24 -0.62
N GLN A 89 6.07 -9.42 -1.51
CA GLN A 89 6.27 -10.13 -2.77
C GLN A 89 7.31 -9.44 -3.65
N ASN A 90 7.22 -8.11 -3.77
CA ASN A 90 8.21 -7.32 -4.52
C ASN A 90 9.62 -7.46 -3.90
N ALA A 91 9.72 -7.46 -2.56
CA ALA A 91 10.99 -7.67 -1.87
C ALA A 91 11.57 -9.08 -2.08
N ILE A 92 10.72 -10.11 -2.15
CA ILE A 92 11.13 -11.50 -2.41
C ILE A 92 11.62 -11.65 -3.85
N LEU A 93 10.94 -11.07 -4.83
CA LEU A 93 11.33 -11.13 -6.25
C LEU A 93 12.73 -10.57 -6.49
N ASP A 94 13.13 -9.55 -5.74
CA ASP A 94 14.45 -8.93 -5.84
C ASP A 94 15.50 -9.59 -4.92
N SER A 95 15.09 -10.54 -4.10
CA SER A 95 15.99 -11.31 -3.26
C SER A 95 16.51 -12.56 -3.96
N SER A 96 17.54 -13.18 -3.41
CA SER A 96 18.06 -14.46 -3.90
C SER A 96 17.33 -15.69 -3.34
N VAL A 97 16.12 -15.51 -2.80
CA VAL A 97 15.32 -16.63 -2.25
C VAL A 97 14.87 -17.53 -3.42
N PRO A 98 15.24 -18.83 -3.41
CA PRO A 98 15.00 -19.70 -4.56
C PRO A 98 13.55 -20.16 -4.70
N PHE A 99 12.76 -20.08 -3.63
CA PHE A 99 11.37 -20.53 -3.61
C PHE A 99 10.57 -19.80 -2.54
N CYS A 100 9.35 -19.35 -2.88
CA CYS A 100 8.42 -18.74 -1.96
C CYS A 100 6.97 -19.00 -2.40
N ILE A 101 6.07 -19.17 -1.42
CA ILE A 101 4.63 -19.20 -1.63
C ILE A 101 4.03 -17.98 -0.97
N SER A 102 3.24 -17.21 -1.69
CA SER A 102 2.53 -16.04 -1.18
C SER A 102 1.09 -15.98 -1.72
N HIS A 103 0.29 -15.05 -1.21
CA HIS A 103 -1.05 -14.82 -1.74
C HIS A 103 -0.99 -14.18 -3.14
N THR A 104 -2.05 -14.34 -3.91
CA THR A 104 -2.21 -13.63 -5.18
C THR A 104 -2.53 -12.15 -4.92
N PRO A 105 -1.92 -11.19 -5.63
CA PRO A 105 -2.29 -9.78 -5.52
C PRO A 105 -3.80 -9.57 -5.69
N GLY A 106 -4.40 -8.78 -4.79
CA GLY A 106 -5.85 -8.53 -4.77
C GLY A 106 -6.67 -9.54 -3.94
N TYR A 107 -6.07 -10.63 -3.47
CA TYR A 107 -6.69 -11.58 -2.54
C TYR A 107 -6.03 -11.43 -1.17
N MET A 108 -6.82 -11.33 -0.11
CA MET A 108 -6.30 -11.18 1.25
C MET A 108 -6.53 -12.45 2.08
N LEU A 109 -5.63 -12.68 3.02
CA LEU A 109 -5.82 -13.67 4.07
C LEU A 109 -6.84 -13.12 5.07
N ILE A 110 -7.93 -13.87 5.26
CA ILE A 110 -8.94 -13.54 6.29
C ILE A 110 -8.54 -14.28 7.56
N THR A 111 -8.45 -13.54 8.66
CA THR A 111 -8.12 -14.07 9.99
C THR A 111 -9.29 -13.80 10.95
N ASP A 112 -9.22 -14.36 12.15
CA ASP A 112 -10.13 -14.12 13.28
C ASP A 112 -9.71 -12.92 14.15
N ILE A 113 -8.67 -12.19 13.73
CA ILE A 113 -8.24 -10.94 14.40
C ILE A 113 -9.09 -9.80 13.85
N GLU A 114 -9.73 -9.05 14.75
CA GLU A 114 -10.47 -7.85 14.38
C GLU A 114 -9.53 -6.75 13.86
N GLU A 115 -9.94 -6.02 12.82
CA GLU A 115 -9.08 -5.03 12.13
C GLU A 115 -8.67 -3.84 13.01
N ASP A 116 -9.43 -3.55 14.08
CA ASP A 116 -9.16 -2.51 15.07
C ASP A 116 -8.62 -3.05 16.39
N ALA A 117 -8.31 -4.35 16.48
CA ALA A 117 -7.71 -4.96 17.66
C ALA A 117 -6.38 -4.27 18.04
N GLU A 118 -6.11 -4.16 19.34
CA GLU A 118 -4.82 -3.68 19.82
C GLU A 118 -3.68 -4.61 19.40
N ILE A 119 -2.56 -4.03 18.97
CA ILE A 119 -1.37 -4.82 18.63
C ILE A 119 -0.77 -5.35 19.93
N PRO A 120 -0.68 -6.66 20.14
CA PRO A 120 -0.07 -7.20 21.34
C PRO A 120 1.41 -6.80 21.40
N ILE A 121 1.82 -6.24 22.54
CA ILE A 121 3.25 -5.97 22.81
C ILE A 121 3.90 -7.32 23.07
N ILE A 122 4.65 -7.82 22.10
CA ILE A 122 5.51 -8.98 22.29
C ILE A 122 6.73 -8.49 23.06
N GLN A 123 6.81 -8.85 24.34
CA GLN A 123 7.98 -8.60 25.20
C GLN A 123 9.10 -9.58 24.89
#